data_73e2b43a2663a4d87c563b7f39ade5f0
#
_entry.id   73e2b43a2663a4d87c563b7f39ade5f0
#
_cell.length_a   1.000
_cell.length_b   1.000
_cell.length_c   1.000
_cell.angle_alpha   90.00
_cell.angle_beta   90.00
_cell.angle_gamma   90.00
#
_symmetry.space_group_name_H-M   'P 1'
#
loop_
_entity.id
_entity.type
_entity.pdbx_description
1 polymer ?
#
loop_
_entity_poly.entity_id
_entity_poly.type
_entity_poly.pdbx_seq_one_letter_code
_entity_poly.pdbx_strand_id
1 'polypeptide(L)'
;TIEQGTHLEEVSLPKECTALLECMSNLVANEMFAPEGRGEDCKDAILQGIRHLAAEAKHLVIVSNNIFDDGIEYDPGTKLYMRILGEINQEVAVLADQVYEVVCGIPILMKKERDRV
;
A
#
# COMPACT_ATOMS: atom_id res chain seq x y z
N THR A 1 11.61 -4.55 14.07
CA THR A 1 11.32 -3.65 12.94
C THR A 1 12.10 -4.10 11.71
N ILE A 2 11.42 -4.20 10.60
CA ILE A 2 12.04 -4.54 9.32
C ILE A 2 12.04 -3.31 8.44
N GLU A 3 13.21 -2.93 7.95
CA GLU A 3 13.33 -1.83 6.99
C GLU A 3 13.51 -2.42 5.60
N GLN A 4 12.48 -2.26 4.77
CA GLN A 4 12.46 -2.79 3.42
C GLN A 4 11.89 -1.73 2.48
N GLY A 5 12.75 -1.08 1.70
CA GLY A 5 12.36 0.00 0.81
C GLY A 5 11.77 -0.47 -0.52
N THR A 6 12.17 -1.66 -0.98
CA THR A 6 11.72 -2.26 -2.24
C THR A 6 11.62 -3.78 -2.07
N HIS A 7 11.08 -4.47 -3.08
CA HIS A 7 11.04 -5.94 -3.09
C HIS A 7 10.35 -6.52 -1.86
N LEU A 8 9.14 -6.05 -1.60
CA LEU A 8 8.37 -6.42 -0.40
C LEU A 8 8.17 -7.93 -0.29
N GLU A 9 8.12 -8.64 -1.40
CA GLU A 9 7.96 -10.10 -1.44
C GLU A 9 9.15 -10.86 -0.83
N GLU A 10 10.26 -10.20 -0.61
CA GLU A 10 11.44 -10.81 0.02
C GLU A 10 11.38 -10.78 1.55
N VAL A 11 10.41 -10.07 2.12
CA VAL A 11 10.27 -9.96 3.57
C VAL A 11 9.73 -11.27 4.15
N SER A 12 10.39 -11.76 5.19
CA SER A 12 9.91 -12.92 5.96
C SER A 12 9.40 -12.45 7.31
N LEU A 13 8.22 -12.91 7.68
CA LEU A 13 7.57 -12.54 8.94
C LEU A 13 7.51 -13.73 9.90
N PRO A 14 7.59 -13.48 11.23
CA PRO A 14 7.30 -14.53 12.20
C PRO A 14 5.86 -15.04 12.04
N LYS A 15 5.66 -16.31 12.38
CA LYS A 15 4.32 -16.91 12.33
C LYS A 15 3.40 -16.20 13.32
N GLU A 16 2.15 -16.02 12.91
CA GLU A 16 1.08 -15.45 13.74
C GLU A 16 1.37 -14.04 14.24
N CYS A 17 2.20 -13.29 13.52
CA CYS A 17 2.47 -11.90 13.88
C CYS A 17 1.38 -10.97 13.34
N THR A 18 1.26 -9.80 13.99
CA THR A 18 0.55 -8.67 13.43
C THR A 18 1.57 -7.75 12.79
N ALA A 19 1.44 -7.49 11.50
CA ALA A 19 2.37 -6.66 10.75
C ALA A 19 1.74 -5.31 10.44
N LEU A 20 2.54 -4.26 10.55
CA LEU A 20 2.16 -2.91 10.13
C LEU A 20 3.06 -2.49 8.98
N LEU A 21 2.47 -2.26 7.82
CA LEU A 21 3.19 -1.71 6.67
C LEU A 21 3.02 -0.19 6.67
N GLU A 22 4.09 0.53 6.94
CA GLU A 22 4.12 1.97 7.03
C GLU A 22 5.24 2.48 6.12
N CYS A 23 4.98 3.24 5.08
CA CYS A 23 3.67 3.56 4.55
C CYS A 23 3.69 3.27 3.06
N MET A 24 2.52 3.06 2.46
CA MET A 24 2.41 2.66 1.06
C MET A 24 3.02 3.70 0.10
N SER A 25 2.85 4.99 0.41
CA SER A 25 3.38 6.05 -0.43
C SER A 25 4.91 5.97 -0.56
N ASN A 26 5.62 5.69 0.54
CA ASN A 26 7.06 5.54 0.52
C ASN A 26 7.48 4.30 -0.28
N LEU A 27 6.77 3.20 -0.13
CA LEU A 27 7.06 1.98 -0.88
C LEU A 27 6.92 2.21 -2.38
N VAL A 28 5.84 2.85 -2.81
CA VAL A 28 5.62 3.16 -4.23
C VAL A 28 6.71 4.09 -4.76
N ALA A 29 7.06 5.13 -4.01
CA ALA A 29 8.12 6.05 -4.41
C ALA A 29 9.46 5.34 -4.54
N ASN A 30 9.80 4.48 -3.59
CA ASN A 30 11.04 3.71 -3.65
C ASN A 30 11.07 2.76 -4.85
N GLU A 31 9.98 2.05 -5.10
CA GLU A 31 9.90 1.13 -6.23
C GLU A 31 9.98 1.85 -7.58
N MET A 32 9.43 3.05 -7.67
CA MET A 32 9.45 3.82 -8.92
C MET A 32 10.79 4.51 -9.17
N PHE A 33 11.40 5.07 -8.12
CA PHE A 33 12.50 6.04 -8.31
C PHE A 33 13.85 5.57 -7.78
N ALA A 34 13.89 4.60 -6.87
CA ALA A 34 15.17 4.09 -6.37
C ALA A 34 15.85 3.22 -7.43
N PRO A 35 17.21 3.19 -7.47
CA PRO A 35 17.91 2.38 -8.45
C PRO A 35 17.58 0.89 -8.40
N GLU A 36 17.31 0.36 -7.21
CA GLU A 36 16.93 -1.04 -7.02
C GLU A 36 15.43 -1.30 -7.23
N GLY A 37 14.65 -0.25 -7.48
CA GLY A 37 13.22 -0.38 -7.71
C GLY A 37 12.86 -0.84 -9.11
N ARG A 38 11.62 -1.26 -9.29
CA ARG A 38 11.12 -1.80 -10.57
C ARG A 38 10.58 -0.72 -11.52
N GLY A 39 10.61 0.55 -11.10
CA GLY A 39 10.17 1.64 -11.96
C GLY A 39 8.66 1.63 -12.20
N GLU A 40 8.26 1.92 -13.44
CA GLU A 40 6.85 2.06 -13.79
C GLU A 40 6.05 0.76 -13.69
N ASP A 41 6.72 -0.38 -13.71
CA ASP A 41 6.09 -1.71 -13.66
C ASP A 41 5.94 -2.24 -12.23
N CYS A 42 6.04 -1.36 -11.23
CA CYS A 42 6.06 -1.78 -9.83
C CYS A 42 4.69 -2.19 -9.27
N LYS A 43 3.59 -1.80 -9.91
CA LYS A 43 2.24 -2.00 -9.35
C LYS A 43 1.96 -3.47 -9.03
N ASP A 44 2.11 -4.36 -10.01
CA ASP A 44 1.81 -5.78 -9.82
C ASP A 44 2.76 -6.41 -8.81
N ALA A 45 4.03 -6.01 -8.84
CA ALA A 45 5.02 -6.52 -7.89
C ALA A 45 4.69 -6.10 -6.45
N ILE A 46 4.26 -4.86 -6.24
CA ILE A 46 3.84 -4.37 -4.94
C ILE A 46 2.61 -5.14 -4.45
N LEU A 47 1.62 -5.36 -5.31
CA LEU A 47 0.42 -6.10 -4.95
C LEU A 47 0.75 -7.56 -4.60
N GLN A 48 1.66 -8.19 -5.31
CA GLN A 48 2.12 -9.53 -4.96
C GLN A 48 2.83 -9.55 -3.61
N GLY A 49 3.65 -8.53 -3.34
CA GLY A 49 4.31 -8.39 -2.04
C GLY A 49 3.31 -8.24 -0.90
N ILE A 50 2.26 -7.47 -1.11
CA ILE A 50 1.19 -7.30 -0.12
C ILE A 50 0.48 -8.62 0.14
N ARG A 51 0.16 -9.38 -0.92
CA ARG A 51 -0.45 -10.70 -0.77
C ARG A 51 0.47 -11.67 -0.02
N HIS A 52 1.76 -11.58 -0.28
CA HIS A 52 2.76 -12.38 0.43
C HIS A 52 2.74 -12.06 1.94
N LEU A 53 2.75 -10.78 2.30
CA LEU A 53 2.69 -10.37 3.71
C LEU A 53 1.37 -10.78 4.35
N ALA A 54 0.27 -10.64 3.64
CA ALA A 54 -1.05 -11.02 4.14
C ALA A 54 -1.13 -12.53 4.40
N ALA A 55 -0.45 -13.34 3.59
CA ALA A 55 -0.41 -14.79 3.77
C ALA A 55 0.45 -15.19 4.97
N GLU A 56 1.53 -14.46 5.24
CA GLU A 56 2.45 -14.77 6.35
C GLU A 56 1.98 -14.20 7.69
N ALA A 57 1.39 -13.01 7.69
CA ALA A 57 0.95 -12.36 8.91
C ALA A 57 -0.42 -12.87 9.34
N LYS A 58 -0.65 -12.95 10.64
CA LYS A 58 -1.98 -13.24 11.16
C LYS A 58 -2.91 -12.06 10.90
N HIS A 59 -2.40 -10.85 11.12
CA HIS A 59 -3.10 -9.60 10.83
C HIS A 59 -2.13 -8.67 10.11
N LEU A 60 -2.60 -8.02 9.06
CA LEU A 60 -1.81 -7.05 8.31
C LEU A 60 -2.56 -5.71 8.31
N VAL A 61 -1.89 -4.67 8.78
CA VAL A 61 -2.39 -3.30 8.75
C VAL A 61 -1.53 -2.51 7.78
N ILE A 62 -2.16 -1.84 6.84
CA ILE A 62 -1.47 -1.04 5.82
C ILE A 62 -1.88 0.42 6.00
N VAL A 63 -0.87 1.28 6.10
CA VAL A 63 -1.06 2.73 6.16
C VAL A 63 -0.72 3.30 4.79
N SER A 64 -1.63 4.09 4.25
CA SER A 64 -1.45 4.74 2.96
C SER A 64 -2.00 6.16 3.01
N ASN A 65 -1.50 7.02 2.15
CA ASN A 65 -1.98 8.39 2.02
C ASN A 65 -2.92 8.49 0.83
N ASN A 66 -3.98 9.28 0.97
CA ASN A 66 -4.76 9.72 -0.16
C ASN A 66 -4.03 10.86 -0.85
N ILE A 67 -3.90 10.75 -2.15
CA ILE A 67 -3.33 11.81 -2.97
C ILE A 67 -4.46 12.37 -3.83
N PHE A 68 -4.75 13.65 -3.62
CA PHE A 68 -5.81 14.33 -4.33
C PHE A 68 -5.23 15.13 -5.50
N ASP A 69 -5.98 15.18 -6.59
CA ASP A 69 -5.71 16.14 -7.63
C ASP A 69 -6.23 17.50 -7.15
N ASP A 70 -5.30 18.36 -6.77
CA ASP A 70 -5.61 19.69 -6.24
C ASP A 70 -5.59 20.78 -7.30
N GLY A 71 -5.55 20.38 -8.58
CA GLY A 71 -5.51 21.32 -9.68
C GLY A 71 -4.13 21.87 -9.99
N ILE A 72 -3.10 21.46 -9.26
CA ILE A 72 -1.72 21.83 -9.52
C ILE A 72 -1.16 20.94 -10.62
N GLU A 73 -0.46 21.53 -11.57
CA GLU A 73 0.23 20.74 -12.59
C GLU A 73 1.52 20.19 -12.03
N TYR A 74 1.60 18.86 -12.05
CA TYR A 74 2.81 18.14 -11.65
C TYR A 74 3.56 17.66 -12.90
N ASP A 75 4.85 17.38 -12.75
CA ASP A 75 5.63 16.77 -13.81
C ASP A 75 5.12 15.37 -14.15
N PRO A 76 5.46 14.81 -15.33
CA PRO A 76 4.94 13.50 -15.73
C PRO A 76 5.28 12.36 -14.76
N GLY A 77 6.48 12.39 -14.15
CA GLY A 77 6.87 11.37 -13.18
C GLY A 77 6.03 11.40 -11.93
N THR A 78 5.72 12.60 -11.42
CA THR A 78 4.86 12.78 -10.26
C THR A 78 3.43 12.35 -10.57
N LYS A 79 2.91 12.69 -11.75
CA LYS A 79 1.57 12.27 -12.17
C LYS A 79 1.47 10.75 -12.25
N LEU A 80 2.48 10.10 -12.78
CA LEU A 80 2.51 8.64 -12.87
C LEU A 80 2.55 8.02 -11.48
N TYR A 81 3.36 8.57 -10.56
CA TYR A 81 3.42 8.12 -9.18
C TYR A 81 2.04 8.22 -8.50
N MET A 82 1.36 9.37 -8.65
CA MET A 82 0.03 9.56 -8.06
C MET A 82 -0.98 8.57 -8.62
N ARG A 83 -0.93 8.30 -9.93
CA ARG A 83 -1.81 7.32 -10.56
C ARG A 83 -1.57 5.91 -10.04
N ILE A 84 -0.31 5.49 -9.98
CA ILE A 84 0.05 4.15 -9.51
C ILE A 84 -0.34 3.97 -8.05
N LEU A 85 -0.04 4.95 -7.20
CA LEU A 85 -0.41 4.88 -5.79
C LEU A 85 -1.94 4.82 -5.63
N GLY A 86 -2.68 5.62 -6.39
CA GLY A 86 -4.15 5.59 -6.37
C GLY A 86 -4.70 4.24 -6.79
N GLU A 87 -4.15 3.64 -7.85
CA GLU A 87 -4.57 2.32 -8.31
C GLU A 87 -4.25 1.24 -7.28
N ILE A 88 -3.08 1.30 -6.65
CA ILE A 88 -2.70 0.36 -5.60
C ILE A 88 -3.63 0.50 -4.40
N ASN A 89 -3.94 1.73 -4.00
CA ASN A 89 -4.87 1.96 -2.89
C ASN A 89 -6.24 1.36 -3.17
N GLN A 90 -6.74 1.47 -4.40
CA GLN A 90 -8.02 0.86 -4.79
C GLN A 90 -7.97 -0.66 -4.71
N GLU A 91 -6.90 -1.27 -5.22
CA GLU A 91 -6.75 -2.72 -5.20
C GLU A 91 -6.60 -3.24 -3.78
N VAL A 92 -5.85 -2.55 -2.94
CA VAL A 92 -5.67 -2.91 -1.53
C VAL A 92 -7.00 -2.80 -0.79
N ALA A 93 -7.80 -1.77 -1.09
CA ALA A 93 -9.12 -1.61 -0.48
C ALA A 93 -10.06 -2.77 -0.85
N VAL A 94 -9.95 -3.30 -2.07
CA VAL A 94 -10.71 -4.49 -2.47
C VAL A 94 -10.27 -5.73 -1.68
N LEU A 95 -8.98 -5.89 -1.45
CA LEU A 95 -8.43 -7.04 -0.74
C LEU A 95 -8.65 -6.96 0.77
N ALA A 96 -8.76 -5.76 1.33
CA ALA A 96 -8.86 -5.55 2.76
C ALA A 96 -10.23 -5.93 3.31
N ASP A 97 -10.26 -6.45 4.53
CA ASP A 97 -11.50 -6.74 5.23
C ASP A 97 -12.16 -5.45 5.75
N GLN A 98 -11.35 -4.51 6.18
CA GLN A 98 -11.81 -3.22 6.69
C GLN A 98 -10.95 -2.11 6.14
N VAL A 99 -11.57 -1.00 5.78
CA VAL A 99 -10.87 0.20 5.30
C VAL A 99 -11.35 1.40 6.12
N TYR A 100 -10.40 2.16 6.64
CA TYR A 100 -10.67 3.38 7.40
C TYR A 100 -10.05 4.58 6.71
N GLU A 101 -10.76 5.69 6.69
CA GLU A 101 -10.21 7.00 6.35
C GLU A 101 -10.04 7.78 7.65
N VAL A 102 -8.85 8.34 7.88
CA VAL A 102 -8.58 9.12 9.07
C VAL A 102 -8.64 10.60 8.72
N VAL A 103 -9.60 11.29 9.32
CA VAL A 103 -9.82 12.73 9.10
C VAL A 103 -9.67 13.44 10.44
N CYS A 104 -8.72 14.37 10.53
CA CYS A 104 -8.44 15.11 11.76
C CYS A 104 -8.27 14.20 12.98
N GLY A 105 -7.57 13.08 12.79
CA GLY A 105 -7.33 12.11 13.86
C GLY A 105 -8.50 11.18 14.17
N ILE A 106 -9.62 11.31 13.45
CA ILE A 106 -10.82 10.51 13.69
C ILE A 106 -10.92 9.44 12.60
N PRO A 107 -10.89 8.13 12.93
CA PRO A 107 -11.08 7.08 11.94
C PRO A 107 -12.54 6.95 11.53
N ILE A 108 -12.76 6.90 10.22
CA ILE A 108 -14.08 6.73 9.64
C ILE A 108 -14.07 5.40 8.89
N LEU A 109 -14.96 4.49 9.27
CA LEU A 109 -15.06 3.19 8.62
C LEU A 109 -15.65 3.35 7.22
N MET A 110 -14.87 3.00 6.19
CA MET A 110 -15.28 3.09 4.79
C MET A 110 -15.74 1.76 4.25
N LYS A 111 -15.19 0.66 4.76
CA LYS A 111 -15.53 -0.69 4.32
C LYS A 111 -15.40 -1.63 5.50
N LYS A 112 -16.39 -2.51 5.64
CA LYS A 112 -16.34 -3.64 6.58
C LYS A 112 -16.73 -4.88 5.81
N GLU A 113 -15.96 -5.96 5.95
CA GLU A 113 -16.33 -7.21 5.34
C GLU A 113 -17.67 -7.68 5.90
N ARG A 114 -18.59 -7.96 5.00
CA ARG A 114 -19.88 -8.52 5.40
C ARG A 114 -19.71 -10.02 5.61
N ASP A 115 -20.52 -10.57 6.50
CA ASP A 115 -20.60 -12.00 6.63
C ASP A 115 -20.93 -12.59 5.27
N ARG A 116 -20.07 -13.48 4.82
CA ARG A 116 -20.29 -14.17 3.55
C ARG A 116 -21.39 -15.18 3.75
N VAL A 117 -22.44 -14.91 3.06
CA VAL A 117 -23.61 -15.80 3.09
C VAL A 117 -23.47 -16.83 1.99
#